data_1a11c352ba5352973b06cdb36de598a1
#
_entry.id   1a11c352ba5352973b06cdb36de598a1
#
_cell.length_a   1.000
_cell.length_b   1.000
_cell.length_c   1.000
_cell.angle_alpha   90.00
_cell.angle_beta   90.00
_cell.angle_gamma   90.00
#
_symmetry.space_group_name_H-M   'P 1'
#
loop_
_entity.id
_entity.type
_entity.pdbx_description
1 polymer ?
#
loop_
_entity_poly.entity_id
_entity_poly.type
_entity_poly.pdbx_seq_one_letter_code
_entity_poly.pdbx_strand_id
1 'polypeptide(L)'
;YEAYMGKYHFIIIGSGWRSLYYVRIAKAMPDILCLDAMYCRTQEKADKMAEEFGIHTTTSIEECVGYKPDFAVVAVNKTSICDVSIEWMDRGITVLSETPAALDMDSLKKLYRYHMSDDKTDKKQVVAEQYREYPYNKARIKLVNSGVLGDISCLNISLAHEYHGFSLIRAYLGIKADENYTVSGKIY
;
A
#
# COMPACT_ATOMS: atom_id res chain seq x y z
N TYR A 1 3.53 -5.31 -22.80
CA TYR A 1 3.49 -6.03 -21.52
C TYR A 1 3.22 -7.48 -21.83
N GLU A 2 4.21 -8.35 -21.73
CA GLU A 2 4.00 -9.79 -21.70
C GLU A 2 3.18 -10.10 -20.45
N ALA A 3 2.05 -10.77 -20.61
CA ALA A 3 1.22 -11.17 -19.50
C ALA A 3 2.00 -12.19 -18.66
N TYR A 4 2.21 -11.89 -17.39
CA TYR A 4 2.79 -12.84 -16.45
C TYR A 4 1.86 -14.07 -16.39
N MET A 5 2.35 -15.22 -16.84
CA MET A 5 1.56 -16.46 -16.97
C MET A 5 1.44 -17.22 -15.65
N GLY A 6 2.05 -16.73 -14.56
CA GLY A 6 2.00 -17.32 -13.23
C GLY A 6 1.05 -16.59 -12.29
N LYS A 7 0.82 -17.19 -11.11
CA LYS A 7 0.14 -16.51 -10.00
C LYS A 7 1.15 -15.68 -9.24
N TYR A 8 0.73 -14.52 -8.76
CA TYR A 8 1.51 -13.76 -7.78
C TYR A 8 1.36 -14.39 -6.41
N HIS A 9 2.47 -14.77 -5.81
CA HIS A 9 2.56 -15.30 -4.47
C HIS A 9 2.77 -14.15 -3.48
N PHE A 10 1.99 -14.10 -2.42
CA PHE A 10 2.13 -13.03 -1.45
C PHE A 10 1.83 -13.48 -0.03
N ILE A 11 2.35 -12.71 0.93
CA ILE A 11 2.09 -12.86 2.34
C ILE A 11 1.40 -11.62 2.90
N ILE A 12 0.69 -11.77 4.00
CA ILE A 12 0.07 -10.65 4.71
C ILE A 12 0.76 -10.48 6.06
N ILE A 13 1.18 -9.26 6.38
CA ILE A 13 1.78 -8.89 7.66
C ILE A 13 0.75 -8.11 8.47
N GLY A 14 0.27 -8.75 9.52
CA GLY A 14 -0.80 -8.23 10.37
C GLY A 14 -2.10 -9.01 10.23
N SER A 15 -2.92 -8.97 11.28
CA SER A 15 -4.18 -9.72 11.42
C SER A 15 -5.35 -8.81 11.79
N GLY A 16 -5.30 -7.55 11.37
CA GLY A 16 -6.37 -6.57 11.57
C GLY A 16 -7.49 -6.71 10.52
N TRP A 17 -8.58 -5.96 10.72
CA TRP A 17 -9.72 -5.97 9.80
C TRP A 17 -9.33 -5.66 8.35
N ARG A 18 -8.31 -4.83 8.15
CA ARG A 18 -7.83 -4.46 6.81
C ARG A 18 -7.16 -5.64 6.09
N SER A 19 -6.44 -6.48 6.81
CA SER A 19 -5.83 -7.71 6.28
C SER A 19 -6.86 -8.64 5.65
N LEU A 20 -8.09 -8.66 6.17
CA LEU A 20 -9.17 -9.51 5.66
C LEU A 20 -9.65 -9.14 4.25
N TYR A 21 -9.45 -7.90 3.82
CA TYR A 21 -9.73 -7.52 2.43
C TYR A 21 -8.81 -8.26 1.47
N TYR A 22 -7.53 -8.37 1.80
CA TYR A 22 -6.55 -9.08 0.97
C TYR A 22 -6.79 -10.59 0.95
N VAL A 23 -7.22 -11.17 2.07
CA VAL A 23 -7.69 -12.57 2.11
C VAL A 23 -8.87 -12.77 1.17
N ARG A 24 -9.86 -11.87 1.21
CA ARG A 24 -11.03 -11.94 0.31
C ARG A 24 -10.66 -11.75 -1.15
N ILE A 25 -9.76 -10.84 -1.45
CA ILE A 25 -9.26 -10.60 -2.80
C ILE A 25 -8.56 -11.85 -3.34
N ALA A 26 -7.68 -12.47 -2.56
CA ALA A 26 -7.01 -13.72 -2.95
C ALA A 26 -8.02 -14.84 -3.25
N LYS A 27 -9.04 -15.00 -2.39
CA LYS A 27 -10.12 -15.97 -2.62
C LYS A 27 -10.99 -15.67 -3.84
N ALA A 28 -11.18 -14.40 -4.15
CA ALA A 28 -11.97 -13.97 -5.32
C ALA A 28 -11.21 -14.06 -6.64
N MET A 29 -9.88 -14.06 -6.58
CA MET A 29 -9.00 -14.06 -7.76
C MET A 29 -7.95 -15.17 -7.69
N PRO A 30 -8.36 -16.45 -7.53
CA PRO A 30 -7.44 -17.55 -7.28
C PRO A 30 -6.54 -17.88 -8.47
N ASP A 31 -6.90 -17.43 -9.67
CA ASP A 31 -6.08 -17.62 -10.88
C ASP A 31 -4.93 -16.61 -10.98
N ILE A 32 -5.00 -15.50 -10.24
CA ILE A 32 -4.02 -14.41 -10.28
C ILE A 32 -3.21 -14.33 -9.00
N LEU A 33 -3.84 -14.59 -7.84
CA LEU A 33 -3.25 -14.39 -6.52
C LEU A 33 -3.21 -15.68 -5.72
N CYS A 34 -2.09 -15.92 -5.04
CA CYS A 34 -1.91 -16.99 -4.08
C CYS A 34 -1.45 -16.38 -2.74
N LEU A 35 -2.29 -16.51 -1.72
CA LEU A 35 -1.90 -16.12 -0.36
C LEU A 35 -1.16 -17.31 0.28
N ASP A 36 0.15 -17.19 0.46
CA ASP A 36 0.98 -18.24 1.04
C ASP A 36 0.84 -18.32 2.56
N ALA A 37 0.87 -17.17 3.24
CA ALA A 37 0.70 -17.11 4.68
C ALA A 37 0.24 -15.72 5.17
N MET A 38 -0.38 -15.70 6.36
CA MET A 38 -0.58 -14.50 7.15
C MET A 38 0.33 -14.55 8.38
N TYR A 39 1.24 -13.57 8.50
CA TYR A 39 2.06 -13.40 9.68
C TYR A 39 1.28 -12.72 10.81
N CYS A 40 1.21 -13.38 11.94
CA CYS A 40 0.60 -12.88 13.17
C CYS A 40 1.64 -12.79 14.29
N ARG A 41 1.55 -11.73 15.12
CA ARG A 41 2.50 -11.53 16.23
C ARG A 41 2.33 -12.52 17.38
N THR A 42 1.17 -13.14 17.51
CA THR A 42 0.88 -14.11 18.58
C THR A 42 0.21 -15.35 18.02
N GLN A 43 0.49 -16.49 18.63
CA GLN A 43 -0.10 -17.78 18.24
C GLN A 43 -1.63 -17.75 18.35
N GLU A 44 -2.18 -17.16 19.41
CA GLU A 44 -3.62 -17.01 19.59
C GLU A 44 -4.30 -16.33 18.39
N LYS A 45 -3.69 -15.25 17.85
CA LYS A 45 -4.21 -14.59 16.67
C LYS A 45 -4.03 -15.41 15.39
N ALA A 46 -2.92 -16.14 15.28
CA ALA A 46 -2.67 -17.03 14.17
C ALA A 46 -3.75 -18.11 14.12
N ASP A 47 -3.99 -18.80 15.22
CA ASP A 47 -4.98 -19.87 15.33
C ASP A 47 -6.39 -19.37 15.00
N LYS A 48 -6.76 -18.21 15.55
CA LYS A 48 -8.06 -17.57 15.26
C LYS A 48 -8.23 -17.25 13.77
N MET A 49 -7.24 -16.68 13.13
CA MET A 49 -7.32 -16.33 11.70
C MET A 49 -7.35 -17.58 10.82
N ALA A 50 -6.60 -18.62 11.18
CA ALA A 50 -6.61 -19.90 10.49
C ALA A 50 -8.00 -20.57 10.57
N GLU A 51 -8.59 -20.63 11.76
CA GLU A 51 -9.91 -21.21 11.97
C GLU A 51 -11.02 -20.44 11.26
N GLU A 52 -11.03 -19.10 11.43
CA GLU A 52 -12.11 -18.24 10.91
C GLU A 52 -12.09 -18.11 9.37
N PHE A 53 -10.89 -18.06 8.78
CA PHE A 53 -10.75 -17.75 7.35
C PHE A 53 -10.23 -18.92 6.52
N GLY A 54 -9.84 -20.04 7.12
CA GLY A 54 -9.32 -21.20 6.41
C GLY A 54 -8.07 -20.86 5.59
N ILE A 55 -7.13 -20.09 6.16
CA ILE A 55 -5.88 -19.67 5.56
C ILE A 55 -4.70 -20.20 6.36
N HIS A 56 -3.55 -20.32 5.71
CA HIS A 56 -2.32 -20.60 6.43
C HIS A 56 -1.85 -19.36 7.21
N THR A 57 -1.49 -19.56 8.48
CA THR A 57 -1.04 -18.49 9.38
C THR A 57 0.23 -18.93 10.11
N THR A 58 1.09 -17.98 10.41
CA THR A 58 2.35 -18.28 11.12
C THR A 58 2.77 -17.13 12.02
N THR A 59 3.58 -17.44 13.03
CA THR A 59 4.31 -16.47 13.84
C THR A 59 5.81 -16.44 13.51
N SER A 60 6.25 -17.22 12.52
CA SER A 60 7.65 -17.27 12.07
C SER A 60 7.88 -16.36 10.87
N ILE A 61 8.82 -15.42 11.04
CA ILE A 61 9.30 -14.57 9.96
C ILE A 61 10.08 -15.40 8.93
N GLU A 62 10.88 -16.35 9.42
CA GLU A 62 11.70 -17.24 8.59
C GLU A 62 10.84 -18.07 7.64
N GLU A 63 9.71 -18.54 8.12
CA GLU A 63 8.73 -19.26 7.30
C GLU A 63 8.18 -18.36 6.20
N CYS A 64 7.76 -17.13 6.55
CA CYS A 64 7.27 -16.15 5.58
C CYS A 64 8.30 -15.83 4.48
N VAL A 65 9.57 -15.65 4.87
CA VAL A 65 10.66 -15.41 3.92
C VAL A 65 10.93 -16.64 3.06
N GLY A 66 10.79 -17.84 3.65
CA GLY A 66 11.00 -19.13 2.99
C GLY A 66 10.06 -19.38 1.80
N TYR A 67 8.87 -18.78 1.79
CA TYR A 67 7.94 -18.82 0.64
C TYR A 67 8.46 -18.06 -0.58
N LYS A 68 9.42 -17.16 -0.42
CA LYS A 68 9.93 -16.26 -1.47
C LYS A 68 8.80 -15.50 -2.19
N PRO A 69 7.94 -14.83 -1.46
CA PRO A 69 6.78 -14.18 -2.05
C PRO A 69 7.18 -13.08 -3.02
N ASP A 70 6.37 -12.83 -4.04
CA ASP A 70 6.54 -11.72 -4.96
C ASP A 70 6.38 -10.37 -4.24
N PHE A 71 5.50 -10.33 -3.21
CA PHE A 71 5.33 -9.15 -2.35
C PHE A 71 4.73 -9.50 -0.99
N ALA A 72 4.88 -8.58 -0.04
CA ALA A 72 4.24 -8.62 1.26
C ALA A 72 3.24 -7.48 1.41
N VAL A 73 2.02 -7.78 1.82
CA VAL A 73 1.04 -6.77 2.22
C VAL A 73 1.28 -6.39 3.67
N VAL A 74 1.66 -5.15 3.93
CA VAL A 74 1.83 -4.63 5.29
C VAL A 74 0.56 -3.90 5.73
N ALA A 75 -0.26 -4.58 6.54
CA ALA A 75 -1.55 -4.10 7.05
C ALA A 75 -1.58 -4.10 8.59
N VAL A 76 -0.67 -3.36 9.17
CA VAL A 76 -0.49 -3.21 10.62
C VAL A 76 -1.04 -1.88 11.14
N ASN A 77 -0.86 -1.62 12.45
CA ASN A 77 -1.22 -0.32 13.00
C ASN A 77 -0.45 0.80 12.29
N LYS A 78 -1.13 1.91 12.02
CA LYS A 78 -0.59 3.08 11.32
C LYS A 78 0.69 3.63 11.94
N THR A 79 0.85 3.54 13.27
CA THR A 79 2.07 3.96 13.97
C THR A 79 3.29 3.09 13.68
N SER A 80 3.08 1.84 13.27
CA SER A 80 4.16 0.87 13.02
C SER A 80 4.41 0.62 11.54
N ILE A 81 3.57 1.15 10.65
CA ILE A 81 3.56 0.76 9.24
C ILE A 81 4.87 1.10 8.52
N CYS A 82 5.46 2.25 8.83
CA CYS A 82 6.73 2.68 8.26
C CYS A 82 7.86 1.71 8.63
N ASP A 83 8.02 1.42 9.92
CA ASP A 83 9.09 0.57 10.42
C ASP A 83 8.95 -0.87 9.95
N VAL A 84 7.74 -1.42 10.01
CA VAL A 84 7.45 -2.76 9.53
C VAL A 84 7.67 -2.86 8.01
N SER A 85 7.30 -1.84 7.24
CA SER A 85 7.56 -1.83 5.80
C SER A 85 9.06 -1.89 5.49
N ILE A 86 9.87 -1.08 6.19
CA ILE A 86 11.33 -1.10 6.06
C ILE A 86 11.89 -2.48 6.45
N GLU A 87 11.43 -3.02 7.57
CA GLU A 87 11.85 -4.33 8.06
C GLU A 87 11.66 -5.45 7.02
N TRP A 88 10.52 -5.45 6.30
CA TRP A 88 10.26 -6.46 5.28
C TRP A 88 11.01 -6.17 3.97
N MET A 89 11.20 -4.91 3.60
CA MET A 89 12.05 -4.55 2.47
C MET A 89 13.52 -4.93 2.72
N ASP A 90 14.01 -4.83 3.96
CA ASP A 90 15.37 -5.27 4.33
C ASP A 90 15.60 -6.78 4.15
N ARG A 91 14.53 -7.56 4.14
CA ARG A 91 14.57 -8.99 3.80
C ARG A 91 14.52 -9.26 2.29
N GLY A 92 14.55 -8.22 1.48
CA GLY A 92 14.50 -8.34 0.01
C GLY A 92 13.11 -8.59 -0.56
N ILE A 93 12.04 -8.29 0.19
CA ILE A 93 10.66 -8.49 -0.23
C ILE A 93 10.05 -7.15 -0.61
N THR A 94 9.43 -7.08 -1.79
CA THR A 94 8.63 -5.91 -2.20
C THR A 94 7.42 -5.75 -1.27
N VAL A 95 7.14 -4.53 -0.84
CA VAL A 95 6.06 -4.24 0.11
C VAL A 95 4.92 -3.50 -0.56
N LEU A 96 3.70 -3.99 -0.39
CA LEU A 96 2.46 -3.25 -0.58
C LEU A 96 1.97 -2.78 0.78
N SER A 97 2.23 -1.51 1.13
CA SER A 97 1.83 -0.97 2.42
C SER A 97 0.43 -0.35 2.37
N GLU A 98 -0.36 -0.59 3.41
CA GLU A 98 -1.62 0.13 3.62
C GLU A 98 -1.40 1.63 3.85
N THR A 99 -2.44 2.40 3.68
CA THR A 99 -2.44 3.85 3.85
C THR A 99 -2.71 4.27 5.31
N PRO A 100 -2.02 5.31 5.79
CA PRO A 100 -0.88 6.02 5.19
C PRO A 100 0.43 5.23 5.41
N ALA A 101 1.39 5.36 4.50
CA ALA A 101 2.70 4.71 4.63
C ALA A 101 3.56 5.30 5.77
N ALA A 102 3.26 6.51 6.21
CA ALA A 102 3.84 7.19 7.36
C ALA A 102 2.80 8.12 7.98
N LEU A 103 2.80 8.29 9.31
CA LEU A 103 1.86 9.14 10.05
C LEU A 103 2.37 10.54 10.30
N ASP A 104 3.67 10.71 10.36
CA ASP A 104 4.35 11.95 10.73
C ASP A 104 5.51 12.23 9.78
N MET A 105 6.04 13.45 9.88
CA MET A 105 7.12 13.91 9.02
C MET A 105 8.44 13.16 9.23
N ASP A 106 8.71 12.69 10.44
CA ASP A 106 9.96 11.99 10.74
C ASP A 106 9.93 10.57 10.14
N SER A 107 8.83 9.87 10.29
CA SER A 107 8.57 8.58 9.63
C SER A 107 8.61 8.71 8.10
N LEU A 108 8.02 9.77 7.54
CA LEU A 108 8.06 10.03 6.10
C LEU A 108 9.49 10.30 5.61
N LYS A 109 10.27 11.12 6.34
CA LYS A 109 11.68 11.38 6.02
C LYS A 109 12.53 10.11 6.15
N LYS A 110 12.25 9.26 7.15
CA LYS A 110 12.92 7.96 7.31
C LYS A 110 12.70 7.09 6.09
N LEU A 111 11.44 6.95 5.65
CA LEU A 111 11.06 6.17 4.49
C LEU A 111 11.69 6.72 3.20
N TYR A 112 11.66 8.04 3.01
CA TYR A 112 12.30 8.71 1.89
C TYR A 112 13.81 8.43 1.83
N ARG A 113 14.53 8.62 2.96
CA ARG A 113 15.97 8.32 3.02
C ARG A 113 16.26 6.85 2.73
N TYR A 114 15.40 5.95 3.19
CA TYR A 114 15.52 4.53 2.91
C TYR A 114 15.48 4.25 1.40
N HIS A 115 14.54 4.86 0.69
CA HIS A 115 14.41 4.68 -0.76
C HIS A 115 15.49 5.38 -1.58
N MET A 116 16.09 6.43 -1.02
CA MET A 116 17.15 7.19 -1.71
C MET A 116 18.57 6.68 -1.41
N SER A 117 18.72 5.66 -0.57
CA SER A 117 20.03 5.08 -0.29
C SER A 117 20.50 4.14 -1.42
N ASP A 118 21.73 4.32 -1.88
CA ASP A 118 22.30 3.62 -3.06
C ASP A 118 22.42 2.10 -2.88
N ASP A 119 22.46 1.62 -1.65
CA ASP A 119 22.55 0.19 -1.30
C ASP A 119 21.20 -0.57 -1.36
N LYS A 120 20.13 0.12 -1.71
CA LYS A 120 18.74 -0.40 -1.65
C LYS A 120 18.05 -0.51 -3.01
N THR A 121 18.82 -0.74 -4.08
CA THR A 121 18.34 -0.60 -5.47
C THR A 121 17.17 -1.49 -5.89
N ASP A 122 17.01 -2.66 -5.29
CA ASP A 122 15.99 -3.63 -5.71
C ASP A 122 14.73 -3.65 -4.82
N LYS A 123 14.73 -2.90 -3.73
CA LYS A 123 13.65 -2.92 -2.76
C LYS A 123 12.59 -1.88 -3.10
N LYS A 124 11.37 -2.33 -3.25
CA LYS A 124 10.25 -1.49 -3.70
C LYS A 124 9.16 -1.45 -2.66
N GLN A 125 8.60 -0.26 -2.49
CA GLN A 125 7.35 -0.07 -1.76
C GLN A 125 6.31 0.52 -2.70
N VAL A 126 5.13 -0.07 -2.67
CA VAL A 126 3.92 0.48 -3.29
C VAL A 126 2.94 0.80 -2.17
N VAL A 127 2.39 2.00 -2.17
CA VAL A 127 1.34 2.38 -1.22
C VAL A 127 -0.03 2.03 -1.81
N ALA A 128 -0.87 1.34 -1.03
CA ALA A 128 -2.18 0.87 -1.45
C ALA A 128 -3.21 2.02 -1.57
N GLU A 129 -2.86 3.06 -2.34
CA GLU A 129 -3.73 4.21 -2.62
C GLU A 129 -4.66 3.89 -3.78
N GLN A 130 -5.83 3.37 -3.45
CA GLN A 130 -6.79 2.86 -4.44
C GLN A 130 -7.67 3.95 -5.09
N TYR A 131 -7.81 5.13 -4.50
CA TYR A 131 -8.76 6.15 -5.01
C TYR A 131 -8.43 6.62 -6.42
N ARG A 132 -7.15 6.72 -6.77
CA ARG A 132 -6.71 7.06 -8.13
C ARG A 132 -7.05 5.96 -9.14
N GLU A 133 -7.18 4.72 -8.66
CA GLU A 133 -7.40 3.54 -9.49
C GLU A 133 -8.88 3.28 -9.79
N TYR A 134 -9.79 3.92 -9.05
CA TYR A 134 -11.22 3.79 -9.34
C TYR A 134 -11.56 4.26 -10.77
N PRO A 135 -12.36 3.51 -11.53
CA PRO A 135 -12.62 3.79 -12.95
C PRO A 135 -13.07 5.24 -13.22
N TYR A 136 -13.93 5.79 -12.36
CA TYR A 136 -14.40 7.17 -12.50
C TYR A 136 -13.31 8.21 -12.21
N ASN A 137 -12.39 7.95 -11.28
CA ASN A 137 -11.26 8.84 -11.01
C ASN A 137 -10.21 8.73 -12.13
N LYS A 138 -9.94 7.52 -12.64
CA LYS A 138 -9.10 7.35 -13.83
C LYS A 138 -9.64 8.12 -15.04
N ALA A 139 -10.94 8.06 -15.28
CA ALA A 139 -11.57 8.80 -16.37
C ALA A 139 -11.41 10.32 -16.18
N ARG A 140 -11.64 10.84 -14.98
CA ARG A 140 -11.45 12.25 -14.64
C ARG A 140 -9.99 12.70 -14.80
N ILE A 141 -9.03 11.91 -14.29
CA ILE A 141 -7.60 12.21 -14.43
C ILE A 141 -7.21 12.23 -15.92
N LYS A 142 -7.69 11.28 -16.72
CA LYS A 142 -7.46 11.30 -18.19
C LYS A 142 -8.03 12.53 -18.84
N LEU A 143 -9.25 12.95 -18.46
CA LEU A 143 -9.88 14.15 -19.00
C LEU A 143 -9.07 15.41 -18.68
N VAL A 144 -8.62 15.58 -17.44
CA VAL A 144 -7.73 16.68 -17.04
C VAL A 144 -6.44 16.66 -17.84
N ASN A 145 -5.77 15.51 -17.90
CA ASN A 145 -4.48 15.38 -18.61
C ASN A 145 -4.59 15.51 -20.13
N SER A 146 -5.77 15.41 -20.70
CA SER A 146 -5.98 15.63 -22.14
C SER A 146 -5.87 17.10 -22.56
N GLY A 147 -5.87 18.03 -21.59
CA GLY A 147 -5.82 19.46 -21.86
C GLY A 147 -7.13 20.08 -22.36
N VAL A 148 -8.18 19.28 -22.57
CA VAL A 148 -9.47 19.76 -23.10
C VAL A 148 -10.16 20.76 -22.15
N LEU A 149 -9.83 20.70 -20.86
CA LEU A 149 -10.34 21.63 -19.84
C LEU A 149 -9.48 22.90 -19.68
N GLY A 150 -8.37 23.01 -20.43
CA GLY A 150 -7.36 24.04 -20.22
C GLY A 150 -6.62 23.87 -18.89
N ASP A 151 -5.99 24.95 -18.42
CA ASP A 151 -5.26 24.95 -17.15
C ASP A 151 -6.23 24.90 -15.97
N ILE A 152 -6.01 23.98 -15.06
CA ILE A 152 -6.84 23.83 -13.86
C ILE A 152 -6.41 24.86 -12.82
N SER A 153 -7.21 25.89 -12.63
CA SER A 153 -6.94 26.97 -11.67
C SER A 153 -7.52 26.73 -10.26
N CYS A 154 -8.51 25.86 -10.14
CA CYS A 154 -9.17 25.58 -8.87
C CYS A 154 -9.71 24.15 -8.85
N LEU A 155 -9.60 23.51 -7.69
CA LEU A 155 -10.14 22.18 -7.44
C LEU A 155 -10.80 22.14 -6.06
N ASN A 156 -12.03 21.64 -6.02
CA ASN A 156 -12.73 21.36 -4.77
C ASN A 156 -12.95 19.85 -4.65
N ILE A 157 -12.48 19.25 -3.55
CA ILE A 157 -12.67 17.85 -3.25
C ILE A 157 -13.34 17.71 -1.88
N SER A 158 -14.45 16.98 -1.85
CA SER A 158 -15.11 16.54 -0.63
C SER A 158 -15.01 15.02 -0.55
N LEU A 159 -14.14 14.53 0.32
CA LEU A 159 -13.90 13.10 0.53
C LEU A 159 -13.78 12.80 2.01
N ALA A 160 -14.31 11.64 2.41
CA ALA A 160 -13.94 11.03 3.68
C ALA A 160 -12.49 10.51 3.59
N HIS A 161 -11.74 10.62 4.69
CA HIS A 161 -10.35 10.20 4.83
C HIS A 161 -9.32 11.10 4.12
N GLU A 162 -8.62 11.85 4.91
CA GLU A 162 -7.66 12.91 4.61
C GLU A 162 -6.66 12.57 3.51
N TYR A 163 -5.99 11.43 3.61
CA TYR A 163 -4.91 11.01 2.71
C TYR A 163 -5.39 10.87 1.25
N HIS A 164 -6.54 10.26 1.04
CA HIS A 164 -7.08 10.00 -0.31
C HIS A 164 -7.46 11.29 -1.04
N GLY A 165 -7.94 12.30 -0.30
CA GLY A 165 -8.21 13.62 -0.84
C GLY A 165 -6.95 14.28 -1.40
N PHE A 166 -5.86 14.29 -0.63
CA PHE A 166 -4.57 14.83 -1.07
C PHE A 166 -3.99 14.08 -2.27
N SER A 167 -4.13 12.75 -2.31
CA SER A 167 -3.71 11.95 -3.45
C SER A 167 -4.41 12.36 -4.75
N LEU A 168 -5.72 12.59 -4.70
CA LEU A 168 -6.50 13.04 -5.84
C LEU A 168 -6.20 14.50 -6.22
N ILE A 169 -6.05 15.41 -5.23
CA ILE A 169 -5.65 16.81 -5.48
C ILE A 169 -4.36 16.85 -6.30
N ARG A 170 -3.35 16.12 -5.86
CA ARG A 170 -2.07 16.04 -6.58
C ARG A 170 -2.23 15.50 -8.00
N ALA A 171 -3.08 14.49 -8.18
CA ALA A 171 -3.32 13.89 -9.49
C ALA A 171 -4.05 14.83 -10.45
N TYR A 172 -5.04 15.57 -9.98
CA TYR A 172 -5.82 16.51 -10.81
C TYR A 172 -5.06 17.79 -11.12
N LEU A 173 -4.27 18.32 -10.17
CA LEU A 173 -3.47 19.52 -10.38
C LEU A 173 -2.10 19.24 -11.01
N GLY A 174 -1.74 17.97 -11.22
CA GLY A 174 -0.44 17.59 -11.78
C GLY A 174 0.75 17.91 -10.89
N ILE A 175 0.54 18.08 -9.57
CA ILE A 175 1.59 18.48 -8.62
C ILE A 175 2.66 17.40 -8.52
N LYS A 176 3.90 17.79 -8.81
CA LYS A 176 5.09 16.93 -8.71
C LYS A 176 5.77 17.07 -7.36
N ALA A 177 6.68 16.14 -7.06
CA ALA A 177 7.36 16.09 -5.76
C ALA A 177 8.34 17.27 -5.54
N ASP A 178 8.85 17.86 -6.61
CA ASP A 178 9.83 18.94 -6.63
C ASP A 178 9.21 20.34 -6.76
N GLU A 179 7.89 20.44 -6.81
CA GLU A 179 7.20 21.72 -6.90
C GLU A 179 6.97 22.35 -5.53
N ASN A 180 7.18 23.65 -5.43
CA ASN A 180 6.86 24.42 -4.24
C ASN A 180 5.35 24.65 -4.14
N TYR A 181 4.77 24.33 -3.00
CA TYR A 181 3.36 24.60 -2.71
C TYR A 181 3.17 24.99 -1.25
N THR A 182 2.14 25.73 -0.98
CA THR A 182 1.74 26.10 0.37
C THR A 182 0.49 25.32 0.76
N VAL A 183 0.51 24.74 1.96
CA VAL A 183 -0.66 24.09 2.55
C VAL A 183 -1.13 24.91 3.73
N SER A 184 -2.41 25.25 3.75
CA SER A 184 -3.08 25.82 4.91
C SER A 184 -4.32 25.01 5.24
N GLY A 185 -4.66 24.90 6.52
CA GLY A 185 -5.80 24.13 6.99
C GLY A 185 -6.46 24.73 8.21
N LYS A 186 -7.74 24.45 8.39
CA LYS A 186 -8.50 24.77 9.58
C LYS A 186 -9.33 23.55 9.97
N ILE A 187 -9.26 23.19 11.24
CA ILE A 187 -10.09 22.14 11.84
C ILE A 187 -11.28 22.84 12.49
N TYR A 188 -12.48 22.36 12.20
CA TYR A 188 -13.74 22.86 12.79
C TYR A 188 -14.28 21.88 13.81
#